data_91af4131adbbf0244261d432ce22211d
#
_entry.id   91af4131adbbf0244261d432ce22211d
#
_cell.length_a   1.000
_cell.length_b   1.000
_cell.length_c   1.000
_cell.angle_alpha   90.00
_cell.angle_beta   90.00
_cell.angle_gamma   90.00
#
_symmetry.space_group_name_H-M   'P 1'
#
loop_
_entity.id
_entity.type
_entity.pdbx_description
1 polymer ?
#
loop_
_entity_poly.entity_id
_entity_poly.type
_entity_poly.pdbx_seq_one_letter_code
_entity_poly.pdbx_strand_id
1 'polypeptide(L)'
;MPPKKEKGNARKGGKGDDTSMRIAVVNNEKCKPKKCRQECKKYCPVVRMGKICIEVMPTSKIAWFSEELCIGCGICVKKCPFDAVNIINLPKNLAAETTHRYGPNSFKLHRLPVPRPGQVLGLVGTNGIGKSTALKILAGKEKPNLGRYDSPPDWQEILKYFRGSELQNYFMKLLEDKIQTVVKPQWVDHIPRAVKGQVGQILRSKDQRGVIDKVLQLLALTHLEDREVAYLSGGELQRFAIAIVAVQDKDMYMFDEPTSYLDVKQRLQAGAVIRELLGEGVDDAEQSEKATAGGAKYVIVVE
;
A
#
# COMPACT_ATOMS: atom_id res chain seq x y z
N MET A 1 46.70 34.45 46.30
CA MET A 1 46.62 33.88 44.93
C MET A 1 45.70 32.63 44.97
N PRO A 2 44.52 32.62 44.35
CA PRO A 2 43.69 31.42 44.28
C PRO A 2 44.04 30.59 43.02
N PRO A 3 43.84 29.25 43.01
CA PRO A 3 44.29 28.36 41.97
C PRO A 3 43.37 28.43 40.73
N LYS A 4 43.99 28.29 39.56
CA LYS A 4 43.36 28.27 38.23
C LYS A 4 42.51 27.04 38.05
N LYS A 5 41.23 27.23 37.65
CA LYS A 5 40.30 26.17 37.22
C LYS A 5 40.75 25.63 35.85
N GLU A 6 41.11 24.35 35.80
CA GLU A 6 41.24 23.57 34.56
C GLU A 6 39.90 23.43 33.85
N LYS A 7 39.83 23.83 32.59
CA LYS A 7 38.69 23.63 31.71
C LYS A 7 38.70 22.17 31.21
N GLY A 8 37.81 21.37 31.75
CA GLY A 8 37.53 20.04 31.27
C GLY A 8 37.08 20.05 29.81
N ASN A 9 37.84 19.34 28.99
CA ASN A 9 37.59 19.15 27.56
C ASN A 9 36.42 18.16 27.41
N ALA A 10 35.20 18.66 27.19
CA ALA A 10 34.02 17.84 26.90
C ALA A 10 34.23 17.20 25.52
N ARG A 11 34.48 15.90 25.51
CA ARG A 11 34.48 15.06 24.32
C ARG A 11 33.14 15.22 23.61
N LYS A 12 33.13 15.87 22.44
CA LYS A 12 32.01 15.89 21.51
C LYS A 12 31.73 14.45 21.10
N GLY A 13 30.58 13.90 21.57
CA GLY A 13 30.06 12.65 21.09
C GLY A 13 29.94 12.68 19.57
N GLY A 14 30.44 11.65 18.91
CA GLY A 14 30.39 11.50 17.46
C GLY A 14 28.97 11.59 17.00
N LYS A 15 28.65 12.60 16.17
CA LYS A 15 27.46 12.60 15.35
C LYS A 15 27.58 11.42 14.41
N GLY A 16 26.77 10.38 14.59
CA GLY A 16 26.56 9.37 13.58
C GLY A 16 26.28 10.07 12.26
N ASP A 17 27.01 9.69 11.24
CA ASP A 17 26.94 10.24 9.88
C ASP A 17 25.63 9.79 9.23
N ASP A 18 24.50 10.34 9.68
CA ASP A 18 23.16 10.15 9.12
C ASP A 18 23.04 11.03 7.87
N THR A 19 23.86 10.70 6.86
CA THR A 19 23.86 11.37 5.58
C THR A 19 22.63 10.95 4.80
N SER A 20 21.46 11.53 5.13
CA SER A 20 20.25 11.41 4.35
C SER A 20 20.45 11.96 2.93
N MET A 21 20.11 11.17 1.92
CA MET A 21 20.11 11.64 0.54
C MET A 21 18.91 12.59 0.36
N ARG A 22 19.20 13.85 0.02
CA ARG A 22 18.16 14.86 -0.27
C ARG A 22 17.96 14.94 -1.77
N ILE A 23 16.75 14.68 -2.24
CA ILE A 23 16.43 14.74 -3.66
C ILE A 23 15.18 15.57 -3.93
N ALA A 24 15.11 16.15 -5.13
CA ALA A 24 13.94 16.85 -5.62
C ALA A 24 13.00 15.87 -6.32
N VAL A 25 11.73 15.88 -5.94
CA VAL A 25 10.66 15.08 -6.56
C VAL A 25 9.63 16.00 -7.17
N VAL A 26 9.10 15.60 -8.34
CA VAL A 26 8.11 16.38 -9.11
C VAL A 26 6.72 15.81 -8.90
N ASN A 27 5.77 16.70 -8.58
CA ASN A 27 4.35 16.35 -8.61
C ASN A 27 3.86 16.42 -10.07
N ASN A 28 3.42 15.28 -10.60
CA ASN A 28 3.01 15.12 -11.99
C ASN A 28 1.78 15.96 -12.37
N GLU A 29 0.86 16.17 -11.43
CA GLU A 29 -0.37 16.92 -11.66
C GLU A 29 -0.13 18.44 -11.73
N LYS A 30 0.79 18.93 -10.90
CA LYS A 30 1.13 20.35 -10.80
C LYS A 30 2.15 20.79 -11.84
N CYS A 31 3.05 19.92 -12.31
CA CYS A 31 4.09 20.27 -13.24
C CYS A 31 3.53 20.57 -14.63
N LYS A 32 3.77 21.78 -15.12
CA LYS A 32 3.30 22.24 -16.45
C LYS A 32 4.47 22.84 -17.24
N PRO A 33 5.40 22.04 -17.77
CA PRO A 33 6.64 22.54 -18.38
C PRO A 33 6.42 23.40 -19.63
N LYS A 34 5.27 23.26 -20.30
CA LYS A 34 4.88 24.10 -21.45
C LYS A 34 4.35 25.50 -21.04
N LYS A 35 3.98 25.68 -19.77
CA LYS A 35 3.42 26.93 -19.25
C LYS A 35 4.40 27.71 -18.35
N CYS A 36 5.59 27.18 -18.08
CA CYS A 36 6.64 27.83 -17.33
C CYS A 36 7.88 28.09 -18.21
N ARG A 37 8.80 28.93 -17.72
CA ARG A 37 10.07 29.23 -18.37
C ARG A 37 11.16 28.22 -17.97
N GLN A 38 10.80 27.06 -17.45
CA GLN A 38 11.70 26.00 -16.98
C GLN A 38 12.67 26.50 -15.89
N GLU A 39 12.15 27.28 -14.96
CA GLU A 39 12.93 27.93 -13.89
C GLU A 39 13.70 26.90 -13.06
N CYS A 40 13.13 25.71 -12.81
CA CYS A 40 13.81 24.64 -12.10
C CYS A 40 15.13 24.25 -12.78
N LYS A 41 15.14 24.11 -14.11
CA LYS A 41 16.37 23.80 -14.91
C LYS A 41 17.32 24.98 -14.93
N LYS A 42 16.80 26.20 -15.21
CA LYS A 42 17.58 27.42 -15.37
C LYS A 42 18.36 27.83 -14.11
N TYR A 43 17.78 27.61 -12.93
CA TYR A 43 18.39 28.00 -11.65
C TYR A 43 19.05 26.86 -10.90
N CYS A 44 19.06 25.63 -11.45
CA CYS A 44 19.74 24.50 -10.83
C CYS A 44 21.25 24.68 -10.85
N PRO A 45 21.96 24.66 -9.69
CA PRO A 45 23.41 24.81 -9.64
C PRO A 45 24.13 23.69 -10.37
N VAL A 46 23.63 22.46 -10.30
CA VAL A 46 24.23 21.29 -10.96
C VAL A 46 24.11 21.40 -12.49
N VAL A 47 22.96 21.89 -12.99
CA VAL A 47 22.78 22.14 -14.45
C VAL A 47 23.71 23.27 -14.91
N ARG A 48 23.91 24.32 -14.10
CA ARG A 48 24.84 25.41 -14.42
C ARG A 48 26.31 24.96 -14.48
N MET A 49 26.64 23.87 -13.79
CA MET A 49 27.96 23.22 -13.89
C MET A 49 28.11 22.30 -15.08
N GLY A 50 27.13 22.27 -16.01
CA GLY A 50 27.17 21.48 -17.23
C GLY A 50 26.68 20.03 -17.08
N LYS A 51 26.16 19.62 -15.90
CA LYS A 51 25.62 18.26 -15.72
C LYS A 51 24.11 18.22 -15.95
N ILE A 52 23.60 17.15 -16.55
CA ILE A 52 22.16 16.96 -16.85
C ILE A 52 21.42 16.49 -15.60
N CYS A 53 21.24 17.39 -14.62
CA CYS A 53 20.48 17.11 -13.40
C CYS A 53 18.97 17.30 -13.59
N ILE A 54 18.58 18.26 -14.43
CA ILE A 54 17.16 18.53 -14.75
C ILE A 54 17.02 18.61 -16.25
N GLU A 55 16.14 17.79 -16.80
CA GLU A 55 15.84 17.76 -18.24
C GLU A 55 14.34 18.00 -18.49
N VAL A 56 14.07 18.76 -19.53
CA VAL A 56 12.70 19.02 -19.99
C VAL A 56 12.73 18.90 -21.53
N MET A 57 12.19 17.79 -22.03
CA MET A 57 12.03 17.59 -23.46
C MET A 57 10.75 18.26 -23.96
N PRO A 58 10.66 18.69 -25.22
CA PRO A 58 9.46 19.31 -25.80
C PRO A 58 8.22 18.44 -25.72
N THR A 59 8.41 17.12 -25.75
CA THR A 59 7.37 16.09 -25.68
C THR A 59 6.99 15.73 -24.25
N SER A 60 7.82 16.07 -23.26
CA SER A 60 7.61 15.66 -21.88
C SER A 60 6.43 16.40 -21.26
N LYS A 61 5.59 15.64 -20.53
CA LYS A 61 4.52 16.18 -19.72
C LYS A 61 5.00 16.78 -18.39
N ILE A 62 6.17 16.35 -17.90
CA ILE A 62 6.80 16.75 -16.64
C ILE A 62 8.29 16.98 -16.83
N ALA A 63 8.90 17.76 -15.93
CA ALA A 63 10.36 17.89 -15.87
C ALA A 63 10.98 16.63 -15.24
N TRP A 64 12.05 16.13 -15.85
CA TRP A 64 12.83 15.02 -15.30
C TRP A 64 13.95 15.55 -14.41
N PHE A 65 14.16 14.88 -13.27
CA PHE A 65 15.22 15.20 -12.30
C PHE A 65 16.09 13.96 -12.07
N SER A 66 17.39 14.12 -12.17
CA SER A 66 18.34 13.06 -11.84
C SER A 66 18.43 12.90 -10.32
N GLU A 67 18.17 11.71 -9.82
CA GLU A 67 18.28 11.41 -8.40
C GLU A 67 19.73 11.33 -7.93
N GLU A 68 20.64 10.89 -8.80
CA GLU A 68 22.07 10.76 -8.52
C GLU A 68 22.80 12.10 -8.50
N LEU A 69 22.41 13.01 -9.39
CA LEU A 69 23.06 14.32 -9.54
C LEU A 69 22.43 15.40 -8.67
N CYS A 70 21.22 15.18 -8.16
CA CYS A 70 20.49 16.15 -7.36
C CYS A 70 21.12 16.27 -5.96
N ILE A 71 21.55 17.47 -5.59
CA ILE A 71 22.12 17.78 -4.26
C ILE A 71 21.06 18.24 -3.24
N GLY A 72 19.77 18.25 -3.61
CA GLY A 72 18.68 18.64 -2.70
C GLY A 72 18.74 20.09 -2.20
N CYS A 73 19.31 21.02 -2.97
CA CYS A 73 19.52 22.42 -2.55
C CYS A 73 18.22 23.24 -2.38
N GLY A 74 17.07 22.76 -2.90
CA GLY A 74 15.76 23.41 -2.75
C GLY A 74 15.54 24.65 -3.63
N ILE A 75 16.48 25.05 -4.48
CA ILE A 75 16.31 26.22 -5.36
C ILE A 75 15.16 25.99 -6.36
N CYS A 76 15.05 24.79 -6.91
CA CYS A 76 13.98 24.41 -7.83
C CYS A 76 12.59 24.50 -7.17
N VAL A 77 12.47 24.21 -5.88
CA VAL A 77 11.22 24.37 -5.11
C VAL A 77 10.83 25.85 -5.05
N LYS A 78 11.75 26.70 -4.60
CA LYS A 78 11.50 28.15 -4.45
C LYS A 78 11.23 28.88 -5.76
N LYS A 79 11.70 28.34 -6.89
CA LYS A 79 11.59 28.97 -8.21
C LYS A 79 10.48 28.38 -9.08
N CYS A 80 9.84 27.30 -8.66
CA CYS A 80 8.75 26.70 -9.42
C CYS A 80 7.46 27.54 -9.30
N PRO A 81 6.91 28.10 -10.40
CA PRO A 81 5.72 28.94 -10.34
C PRO A 81 4.43 28.13 -10.06
N PHE A 82 4.49 26.82 -10.17
CA PHE A 82 3.34 25.92 -9.94
C PHE A 82 3.46 25.11 -8.65
N ASP A 83 4.49 25.37 -7.84
CA ASP A 83 4.77 24.62 -6.60
C ASP A 83 4.74 23.10 -6.81
N ALA A 84 5.32 22.67 -7.94
CA ALA A 84 5.30 21.27 -8.39
C ALA A 84 6.50 20.45 -7.92
N VAL A 85 7.48 21.08 -7.24
CA VAL A 85 8.73 20.41 -6.83
C VAL A 85 8.84 20.41 -5.32
N ASN A 86 9.10 19.25 -4.74
CA ASN A 86 9.33 19.08 -3.31
C ASN A 86 10.71 18.46 -3.06
N ILE A 87 11.32 18.74 -1.91
CA ILE A 87 12.52 18.05 -1.46
C ILE A 87 12.13 16.98 -0.46
N ILE A 88 12.61 15.77 -0.68
CA ILE A 88 12.45 14.67 0.27
C ILE A 88 13.83 14.24 0.78
N ASN A 89 13.88 13.86 2.04
CA ASN A 89 15.07 13.29 2.67
C ASN A 89 14.90 11.77 2.65
N LEU A 90 15.76 11.07 1.94
CA LEU A 90 15.79 9.60 1.91
C LEU A 90 17.00 9.11 2.68
N PRO A 91 16.85 8.17 3.62
CA PRO A 91 17.99 7.46 4.19
C PRO A 91 18.76 6.75 3.06
N LYS A 92 20.11 6.82 3.06
CA LYS A 92 20.92 6.20 2.00
C LYS A 92 20.66 4.71 1.79
N ASN A 93 20.33 3.99 2.85
CA ASN A 93 20.07 2.57 2.79
C ASN A 93 18.72 2.20 2.12
N LEU A 94 17.76 3.14 2.06
CA LEU A 94 16.45 2.86 1.43
C LEU A 94 16.54 2.73 -0.10
N ALA A 95 17.53 3.29 -0.76
CA ALA A 95 17.68 3.14 -2.21
C ALA A 95 17.95 1.68 -2.63
N ALA A 96 18.69 0.93 -1.79
CA ALA A 96 18.96 -0.49 -1.99
C ALA A 96 17.74 -1.39 -1.69
N GLU A 97 16.75 -0.88 -0.93
CA GLU A 97 15.57 -1.62 -0.48
C GLU A 97 14.31 -1.31 -1.30
N THR A 98 14.47 -0.75 -2.51
CA THR A 98 13.32 -0.46 -3.38
C THR A 98 12.72 -1.75 -3.89
N THR A 99 11.48 -2.01 -3.48
CA THR A 99 10.71 -3.20 -3.92
C THR A 99 9.99 -2.97 -5.24
N HIS A 100 9.42 -1.78 -5.43
CA HIS A 100 8.67 -1.45 -6.64
C HIS A 100 8.75 0.04 -6.97
N ARG A 101 8.74 0.35 -8.29
CA ARG A 101 8.80 1.71 -8.79
C ARG A 101 8.11 1.79 -10.16
N TYR A 102 7.29 2.82 -10.38
CA TYR A 102 6.54 2.99 -11.64
C TYR A 102 7.31 3.73 -12.75
N GLY A 103 8.39 4.42 -12.43
CA GLY A 103 9.16 5.17 -13.41
C GLY A 103 10.20 6.10 -12.79
N PRO A 104 10.97 6.85 -13.61
CA PRO A 104 11.94 7.82 -13.11
C PRO A 104 11.19 8.94 -12.37
N ASN A 105 11.70 9.33 -11.20
CA ASN A 105 11.09 10.36 -10.33
C ASN A 105 9.62 10.13 -9.93
N SER A 106 9.15 8.90 -10.04
CA SER A 106 7.81 8.47 -9.61
C SER A 106 7.86 7.87 -8.21
N PHE A 107 6.69 7.49 -7.73
CA PHE A 107 6.53 6.78 -6.47
C PHE A 107 7.44 5.55 -6.38
N LYS A 108 8.09 5.39 -5.22
CA LYS A 108 8.90 4.21 -4.85
C LYS A 108 8.29 3.55 -3.63
N LEU A 109 8.06 2.25 -3.74
CA LEU A 109 7.75 1.41 -2.60
C LEU A 109 9.06 0.76 -2.12
N HIS A 110 9.46 1.03 -0.87
CA HIS A 110 10.74 0.53 -0.36
C HIS A 110 10.60 -0.88 0.20
N ARG A 111 9.89 -1.06 1.28
CA ARG A 111 9.71 -2.37 1.92
C ARG A 111 8.28 -2.86 1.75
N LEU A 112 8.10 -4.15 1.57
CA LEU A 112 6.79 -4.78 1.67
C LEU A 112 6.52 -5.21 3.11
N PRO A 113 5.29 -5.02 3.59
CA PRO A 113 4.86 -5.62 4.83
C PRO A 113 4.80 -7.14 4.69
N VAL A 114 5.03 -7.85 5.78
CA VAL A 114 5.05 -9.31 5.82
C VAL A 114 3.71 -9.82 6.33
N PRO A 115 2.87 -10.43 5.49
CA PRO A 115 1.65 -11.09 5.95
C PRO A 115 2.01 -12.37 6.69
N ARG A 116 1.40 -12.57 7.86
CA ARG A 116 1.57 -13.77 8.68
C ARG A 116 0.26 -14.54 8.77
N PRO A 117 0.30 -15.86 8.65
CA PRO A 117 -0.90 -16.67 8.81
C PRO A 117 -1.44 -16.58 10.25
N GLY A 118 -2.77 -16.55 10.38
CA GLY A 118 -3.42 -16.41 11.69
C GLY A 118 -3.38 -15.02 12.30
N GLN A 119 -2.95 -13.98 11.56
CA GLN A 119 -2.88 -12.60 12.05
C GLN A 119 -3.49 -11.63 11.05
N VAL A 120 -4.05 -10.52 11.56
CA VAL A 120 -4.46 -9.39 10.73
C VAL A 120 -3.28 -8.45 10.53
N LEU A 121 -2.90 -8.24 9.27
CA LEU A 121 -1.94 -7.21 8.89
C LEU A 121 -2.68 -5.90 8.57
N GLY A 122 -2.55 -4.88 9.41
CA GLY A 122 -3.11 -3.54 9.19
C GLY A 122 -2.12 -2.63 8.47
N LEU A 123 -2.49 -2.07 7.32
CA LEU A 123 -1.73 -1.06 6.60
C LEU A 123 -2.42 0.30 6.78
N VAL A 124 -1.87 1.13 7.64
CA VAL A 124 -2.43 2.46 7.96
C VAL A 124 -1.46 3.54 7.48
N GLY A 125 -2.00 4.60 6.88
CA GLY A 125 -1.17 5.72 6.44
C GLY A 125 -1.91 6.69 5.52
N THR A 126 -1.28 7.83 5.24
CA THR A 126 -1.84 8.86 4.35
C THR A 126 -2.00 8.35 2.91
N ASN A 127 -2.87 9.00 2.16
CA ASN A 127 -3.07 8.67 0.74
C ASN A 127 -1.79 8.92 -0.06
N GLY A 128 -1.51 8.04 -1.03
CA GLY A 128 -0.31 8.12 -1.87
C GLY A 128 0.95 7.48 -1.28
N ILE A 129 0.93 6.93 -0.06
CA ILE A 129 2.10 6.25 0.54
C ILE A 129 2.40 4.87 -0.06
N GLY A 130 1.47 4.33 -0.87
CA GLY A 130 1.67 3.05 -1.57
C GLY A 130 0.94 1.85 -0.99
N LYS A 131 -0.05 2.06 -0.10
CA LYS A 131 -0.86 0.99 0.49
C LYS A 131 -1.47 0.07 -0.58
N SER A 132 -2.16 0.65 -1.57
CA SER A 132 -2.80 -0.12 -2.65
C SER A 132 -1.79 -0.81 -3.57
N THR A 133 -0.59 -0.23 -3.77
CA THR A 133 0.51 -0.88 -4.51
C THR A 133 1.01 -2.10 -3.75
N ALA A 134 1.26 -1.97 -2.44
CA ALA A 134 1.65 -3.09 -1.60
C ALA A 134 0.60 -4.20 -1.61
N LEU A 135 -0.70 -3.83 -1.51
CA LEU A 135 -1.81 -4.78 -1.59
C LEU A 135 -1.81 -5.55 -2.93
N LYS A 136 -1.65 -4.85 -4.07
CA LYS A 136 -1.61 -5.49 -5.40
C LYS A 136 -0.44 -6.46 -5.55
N ILE A 137 0.73 -6.10 -5.02
CA ILE A 137 1.92 -6.96 -5.05
C ILE A 137 1.69 -8.20 -4.17
N LEU A 138 1.18 -8.03 -2.96
CA LEU A 138 0.87 -9.14 -2.07
C LEU A 138 -0.28 -10.02 -2.61
N ALA A 139 -1.22 -9.45 -3.36
CA ALA A 139 -2.27 -10.22 -4.05
C ALA A 139 -1.76 -10.99 -5.29
N GLY A 140 -0.50 -10.84 -5.67
CA GLY A 140 0.05 -11.41 -6.90
C GLY A 140 -0.44 -10.74 -8.19
N LYS A 141 -1.21 -9.65 -8.08
CA LYS A 141 -1.74 -8.90 -9.25
C LYS A 141 -0.71 -8.03 -9.91
N GLU A 142 0.32 -7.63 -9.19
CA GLU A 142 1.41 -6.80 -9.66
C GLU A 142 2.75 -7.40 -9.24
N LYS A 143 3.67 -7.55 -10.20
CA LYS A 143 4.99 -8.12 -9.97
C LYS A 143 5.94 -7.04 -9.42
N PRO A 144 6.64 -7.26 -8.30
CA PRO A 144 7.65 -6.32 -7.83
C PRO A 144 8.79 -6.20 -8.85
N ASN A 145 9.23 -4.96 -9.15
CA ASN A 145 10.27 -4.74 -10.16
C ASN A 145 11.63 -4.36 -9.56
N LEU A 146 11.78 -4.37 -8.24
CA LEU A 146 13.04 -4.04 -7.54
C LEU A 146 13.67 -2.71 -7.99
N GLY A 147 12.82 -1.73 -8.37
CA GLY A 147 13.26 -0.43 -8.90
C GLY A 147 13.63 -0.41 -10.38
N ARG A 148 13.64 -1.56 -11.06
CA ARG A 148 13.94 -1.69 -12.50
C ARG A 148 12.65 -1.66 -13.33
N TYR A 149 12.11 -0.47 -13.60
CA TYR A 149 10.84 -0.29 -14.31
C TYR A 149 10.96 -0.54 -15.82
N ASP A 150 12.14 -0.29 -16.44
CA ASP A 150 12.37 -0.51 -17.87
C ASP A 150 12.64 -1.99 -18.21
N SER A 151 13.25 -2.72 -17.29
CA SER A 151 13.56 -4.15 -17.43
C SER A 151 13.24 -4.89 -16.13
N PRO A 152 11.96 -5.19 -15.85
CA PRO A 152 11.56 -5.82 -14.60
C PRO A 152 12.21 -7.20 -14.45
N PRO A 153 12.70 -7.55 -13.24
CA PRO A 153 13.36 -8.82 -12.97
C PRO A 153 12.40 -9.99 -13.14
N ASP A 154 12.92 -11.17 -13.34
CA ASP A 154 12.13 -12.40 -13.31
C ASP A 154 11.79 -12.81 -11.87
N TRP A 155 10.96 -13.84 -11.70
CA TRP A 155 10.57 -14.31 -10.37
C TRP A 155 11.75 -14.96 -9.61
N GLN A 156 12.73 -15.52 -10.31
CA GLN A 156 13.91 -16.12 -9.67
C GLN A 156 14.78 -15.03 -9.02
N GLU A 157 14.98 -13.92 -9.70
CA GLU A 157 15.68 -12.76 -9.14
C GLU A 157 14.93 -12.14 -7.96
N ILE A 158 13.60 -12.05 -8.03
CA ILE A 158 12.76 -11.56 -6.95
C ILE A 158 12.87 -12.47 -5.71
N LEU A 159 12.76 -13.76 -5.88
CA LEU A 159 12.92 -14.72 -4.79
C LEU A 159 14.34 -14.68 -4.18
N LYS A 160 15.36 -14.46 -5.02
CA LYS A 160 16.75 -14.27 -4.57
C LYS A 160 16.91 -12.98 -3.75
N TYR A 161 16.25 -11.90 -4.16
CA TYR A 161 16.24 -10.62 -3.41
C TYR A 161 15.62 -10.78 -2.01
N PHE A 162 14.52 -11.50 -1.90
CA PHE A 162 13.84 -11.77 -0.63
C PHE A 162 14.41 -12.98 0.13
N ARG A 163 15.55 -13.51 -0.30
CA ARG A 163 16.16 -14.72 0.30
C ARG A 163 16.38 -14.53 1.80
N GLY A 164 15.94 -15.52 2.57
CA GLY A 164 16.06 -15.51 4.04
C GLY A 164 15.02 -14.66 4.77
N SER A 165 14.06 -14.05 4.06
CA SER A 165 12.92 -13.36 4.66
C SER A 165 11.65 -14.21 4.60
N GLU A 166 10.67 -13.91 5.46
CA GLU A 166 9.35 -14.54 5.43
C GLU A 166 8.62 -14.29 4.09
N LEU A 167 8.92 -13.17 3.41
CA LEU A 167 8.37 -12.84 2.09
C LEU A 167 8.82 -13.84 1.00
N GLN A 168 10.00 -14.43 1.10
CA GLN A 168 10.43 -15.46 0.16
C GLN A 168 9.46 -16.65 0.17
N ASN A 169 9.18 -17.19 1.35
CA ASN A 169 8.25 -18.32 1.51
C ASN A 169 6.83 -17.96 1.07
N TYR A 170 6.40 -16.72 1.37
CA TYR A 170 5.13 -16.21 0.95
C TYR A 170 4.99 -16.16 -0.58
N PHE A 171 5.97 -15.55 -1.29
CA PHE A 171 5.97 -15.50 -2.75
C PHE A 171 6.11 -16.86 -3.42
N MET A 172 6.86 -17.79 -2.82
CA MET A 172 6.92 -19.19 -3.31
C MET A 172 5.54 -19.84 -3.27
N LYS A 173 4.83 -19.75 -2.15
CA LYS A 173 3.47 -20.28 -2.02
C LYS A 173 2.48 -19.60 -2.99
N LEU A 174 2.63 -18.31 -3.21
CA LEU A 174 1.80 -17.55 -4.15
C LEU A 174 2.01 -18.00 -5.59
N LEU A 175 3.27 -18.26 -6.00
CA LEU A 175 3.63 -18.73 -7.33
C LEU A 175 3.24 -20.19 -7.60
N GLU A 176 3.16 -21.01 -6.56
CA GLU A 176 2.71 -22.40 -6.65
C GLU A 176 1.17 -22.54 -6.63
N ASP A 177 0.44 -21.40 -6.76
CA ASP A 177 -1.03 -21.32 -6.65
C ASP A 177 -1.59 -21.93 -5.34
N LYS A 178 -0.75 -22.01 -4.31
CA LYS A 178 -1.14 -22.52 -2.99
C LYS A 178 -1.85 -21.48 -2.11
N ILE A 179 -1.96 -20.23 -2.57
CA ILE A 179 -2.66 -19.14 -1.87
C ILE A 179 -3.73 -18.58 -2.78
N GLN A 180 -4.97 -18.92 -2.52
CA GLN A 180 -6.12 -18.32 -3.19
C GLN A 180 -6.50 -17.02 -2.50
N THR A 181 -6.46 -15.91 -3.24
CA THR A 181 -6.69 -14.57 -2.71
C THR A 181 -8.05 -14.02 -3.14
N VAL A 182 -8.80 -13.46 -2.18
CA VAL A 182 -9.98 -12.63 -2.44
C VAL A 182 -9.73 -11.20 -1.97
N VAL A 183 -10.15 -10.23 -2.78
CA VAL A 183 -9.91 -8.80 -2.50
C VAL A 183 -11.24 -8.05 -2.52
N LYS A 184 -11.57 -7.36 -1.42
CA LYS A 184 -12.62 -6.34 -1.40
C LYS A 184 -12.06 -5.08 -2.05
N PRO A 185 -12.62 -4.62 -3.19
CA PRO A 185 -12.09 -3.44 -3.87
C PRO A 185 -12.38 -2.15 -3.09
N GLN A 186 -11.56 -1.13 -3.29
CA GLN A 186 -11.74 0.20 -2.70
C GLN A 186 -13.08 0.82 -3.16
N TRP A 187 -13.34 0.81 -4.47
CA TRP A 187 -14.52 1.46 -5.08
C TRP A 187 -15.70 0.50 -5.15
N VAL A 188 -16.63 0.62 -4.21
CA VAL A 188 -17.86 -0.21 -4.17
C VAL A 188 -18.94 0.27 -5.13
N ASP A 189 -18.89 1.53 -5.57
CA ASP A 189 -19.87 2.14 -6.50
C ASP A 189 -19.90 1.46 -7.88
N HIS A 190 -18.88 0.69 -8.22
CA HIS A 190 -18.83 -0.09 -9.45
C HIS A 190 -19.53 -1.46 -9.34
N ILE A 191 -19.81 -1.93 -8.12
CA ILE A 191 -20.42 -3.25 -7.88
C ILE A 191 -21.78 -3.38 -8.57
N PRO A 192 -22.72 -2.40 -8.50
CA PRO A 192 -24.02 -2.51 -9.17
C PRO A 192 -23.94 -2.63 -10.69
N ARG A 193 -22.84 -2.20 -11.29
CA ARG A 193 -22.61 -2.34 -12.75
C ARG A 193 -22.15 -3.74 -13.13
N ALA A 194 -21.39 -4.38 -12.25
CA ALA A 194 -20.81 -5.70 -12.50
C ALA A 194 -21.66 -6.85 -11.97
N VAL A 195 -22.46 -6.61 -10.92
CA VAL A 195 -23.22 -7.63 -10.20
C VAL A 195 -24.69 -7.24 -10.23
N LYS A 196 -25.54 -8.10 -10.80
CA LYS A 196 -26.98 -7.91 -10.90
C LYS A 196 -27.70 -9.01 -10.13
N GLY A 197 -28.81 -8.68 -9.47
CA GLY A 197 -29.65 -9.60 -8.73
C GLY A 197 -29.82 -9.20 -7.26
N GLN A 198 -30.50 -10.05 -6.51
CA GLN A 198 -30.80 -9.83 -5.10
C GLN A 198 -29.61 -10.15 -4.20
N VAL A 199 -29.45 -9.37 -3.14
CA VAL A 199 -28.37 -9.49 -2.16
C VAL A 199 -28.25 -10.92 -1.61
N GLY A 200 -29.34 -11.47 -1.11
CA GLY A 200 -29.37 -12.80 -0.51
C GLY A 200 -29.01 -13.91 -1.50
N GLN A 201 -29.54 -13.86 -2.73
CA GLN A 201 -29.23 -14.85 -3.77
C GLN A 201 -27.75 -14.86 -4.12
N ILE A 202 -27.14 -13.67 -4.29
CA ILE A 202 -25.73 -13.55 -4.64
C ILE A 202 -24.86 -14.07 -3.50
N LEU A 203 -25.15 -13.68 -2.26
CA LEU A 203 -24.38 -14.14 -1.10
C LEU A 203 -24.49 -15.65 -0.90
N ARG A 204 -25.69 -16.23 -1.02
CA ARG A 204 -25.89 -17.68 -0.93
C ARG A 204 -25.14 -18.44 -2.03
N SER A 205 -25.12 -17.91 -3.25
CA SER A 205 -24.36 -18.52 -4.37
C SER A 205 -22.83 -18.48 -4.16
N LYS A 206 -22.33 -17.57 -3.32
CA LYS A 206 -20.90 -17.39 -3.02
C LYS A 206 -20.49 -17.99 -1.69
N ASP A 207 -21.44 -18.42 -0.86
CA ASP A 207 -21.15 -18.98 0.46
C ASP A 207 -20.51 -20.37 0.33
N GLN A 208 -19.20 -20.39 0.53
CA GLN A 208 -18.38 -21.61 0.56
C GLN A 208 -18.13 -22.11 1.99
N ARG A 209 -18.43 -21.26 2.99
CA ARG A 209 -18.17 -21.51 4.41
C ARG A 209 -19.39 -21.88 5.21
N GLY A 210 -20.60 -21.73 4.64
CA GLY A 210 -21.86 -21.94 5.37
C GLY A 210 -22.11 -20.94 6.49
N VAL A 211 -21.62 -19.71 6.35
CA VAL A 211 -21.68 -18.67 7.42
C VAL A 211 -22.58 -17.48 7.05
N ILE A 212 -23.32 -17.59 5.96
CA ILE A 212 -24.10 -16.46 5.41
C ILE A 212 -25.03 -15.83 6.43
N ASP A 213 -25.83 -16.61 7.16
CA ASP A 213 -26.83 -16.08 8.09
C ASP A 213 -26.18 -15.27 9.22
N LYS A 214 -25.04 -15.75 9.72
CA LYS A 214 -24.25 -15.04 10.72
C LYS A 214 -23.67 -13.74 10.17
N VAL A 215 -23.11 -13.76 8.96
CA VAL A 215 -22.55 -12.58 8.28
C VAL A 215 -23.63 -11.55 7.98
N LEU A 216 -24.83 -11.97 7.52
CA LEU A 216 -25.96 -11.09 7.28
C LEU A 216 -26.42 -10.40 8.57
N GLN A 217 -26.46 -11.13 9.67
CA GLN A 217 -26.84 -10.59 10.98
C GLN A 217 -25.80 -9.59 11.50
N LEU A 218 -24.51 -9.97 11.48
CA LEU A 218 -23.42 -9.12 11.97
C LEU A 218 -23.31 -7.81 11.18
N LEU A 219 -23.45 -7.87 9.86
CA LEU A 219 -23.40 -6.69 8.98
C LEU A 219 -24.74 -5.97 8.83
N ALA A 220 -25.78 -6.38 9.57
CA ALA A 220 -27.13 -5.82 9.51
C ALA A 220 -27.65 -5.73 8.05
N LEU A 221 -27.56 -6.85 7.30
CA LEU A 221 -27.99 -6.99 5.90
C LEU A 221 -29.25 -7.86 5.76
N THR A 222 -29.73 -8.51 6.82
CA THR A 222 -30.86 -9.44 6.77
C THR A 222 -32.12 -8.83 6.15
N HIS A 223 -32.42 -7.56 6.48
CA HIS A 223 -33.59 -6.85 5.93
C HIS A 223 -33.42 -6.41 4.46
N LEU A 224 -32.26 -6.66 3.86
CA LEU A 224 -31.91 -6.30 2.48
C LEU A 224 -31.79 -7.53 1.57
N GLU A 225 -32.05 -8.74 2.07
CA GLU A 225 -31.84 -9.98 1.30
C GLU A 225 -32.59 -10.00 -0.03
N ASP A 226 -33.84 -9.52 -0.05
CA ASP A 226 -34.66 -9.46 -1.25
C ASP A 226 -34.43 -8.22 -2.12
N ARG A 227 -33.61 -7.28 -1.65
CA ARG A 227 -33.30 -6.05 -2.40
C ARG A 227 -32.27 -6.31 -3.48
N GLU A 228 -32.47 -5.70 -4.65
CA GLU A 228 -31.46 -5.71 -5.70
C GLU A 228 -30.24 -4.87 -5.34
N VAL A 229 -29.05 -5.34 -5.69
CA VAL A 229 -27.77 -4.67 -5.45
C VAL A 229 -27.72 -3.27 -6.07
N ALA A 230 -28.46 -3.05 -7.17
CA ALA A 230 -28.54 -1.75 -7.84
C ALA A 230 -29.17 -0.64 -6.99
N TYR A 231 -29.98 -1.00 -5.98
CA TYR A 231 -30.68 -0.03 -5.12
C TYR A 231 -30.10 0.08 -3.72
N LEU A 232 -28.89 -0.42 -3.52
CA LEU A 232 -28.17 -0.30 -2.25
C LEU A 232 -27.52 1.07 -2.12
N SER A 233 -27.61 1.67 -0.93
CA SER A 233 -26.83 2.86 -0.57
C SER A 233 -25.34 2.56 -0.45
N GLY A 234 -24.48 3.59 -0.44
CA GLY A 234 -23.02 3.42 -0.34
C GLY A 234 -22.58 2.60 0.87
N GLY A 235 -23.19 2.83 2.05
CA GLY A 235 -22.91 2.04 3.26
C GLY A 235 -23.41 0.61 3.18
N GLU A 236 -24.56 0.37 2.53
CA GLU A 236 -25.09 -0.98 2.28
C GLU A 236 -24.22 -1.74 1.29
N LEU A 237 -23.78 -1.08 0.20
CA LEU A 237 -22.82 -1.62 -0.76
C LEU A 237 -21.49 -1.99 -0.12
N GLN A 238 -21.01 -1.17 0.78
CA GLN A 238 -19.76 -1.42 1.51
C GLN A 238 -19.89 -2.67 2.39
N ARG A 239 -20.98 -2.79 3.16
CA ARG A 239 -21.26 -3.98 3.98
C ARG A 239 -21.47 -5.22 3.12
N PHE A 240 -22.18 -5.10 2.00
CA PHE A 240 -22.36 -6.17 1.03
C PHE A 240 -21.03 -6.64 0.43
N ALA A 241 -20.11 -5.70 0.08
CA ALA A 241 -18.79 -6.03 -0.42
C ALA A 241 -17.95 -6.79 0.62
N ILE A 242 -18.05 -6.43 1.90
CA ILE A 242 -17.41 -7.17 2.99
C ILE A 242 -18.02 -8.56 3.12
N ALA A 243 -19.36 -8.67 3.06
CA ALA A 243 -20.07 -9.95 3.14
C ALA A 243 -19.63 -10.91 2.03
N ILE A 244 -19.58 -10.45 0.75
CA ILE A 244 -19.14 -11.27 -0.39
C ILE A 244 -17.76 -11.86 -0.16
N VAL A 245 -16.83 -11.10 0.43
CA VAL A 245 -15.47 -11.57 0.73
C VAL A 245 -15.51 -12.56 1.90
N ALA A 246 -16.29 -12.28 2.93
CA ALA A 246 -16.29 -13.05 4.16
C ALA A 246 -16.94 -14.44 4.03
N VAL A 247 -17.91 -14.63 3.11
CA VAL A 247 -18.57 -15.92 2.89
C VAL A 247 -17.77 -16.90 2.03
N GLN A 248 -16.75 -16.42 1.30
CA GLN A 248 -15.88 -17.28 0.49
C GLN A 248 -14.84 -17.99 1.37
N ASP A 249 -14.47 -19.21 0.98
CA ASP A 249 -13.35 -19.94 1.60
C ASP A 249 -12.08 -19.73 0.80
N LYS A 250 -11.20 -18.88 1.32
CA LYS A 250 -9.94 -18.51 0.68
C LYS A 250 -8.81 -18.52 1.72
N ASP A 251 -7.59 -18.65 1.22
CA ASP A 251 -6.39 -18.62 2.06
C ASP A 251 -6.02 -17.19 2.47
N MET A 252 -6.36 -16.21 1.62
CA MET A 252 -6.02 -14.82 1.85
C MET A 252 -7.19 -13.88 1.58
N TYR A 253 -7.48 -13.04 2.56
CA TYR A 253 -8.51 -12.01 2.51
C TYR A 253 -7.87 -10.63 2.55
N MET A 254 -8.22 -9.78 1.61
CA MET A 254 -7.73 -8.41 1.53
C MET A 254 -8.89 -7.43 1.49
N PHE A 255 -8.83 -6.42 2.35
CA PHE A 255 -9.83 -5.37 2.47
C PHE A 255 -9.18 -4.01 2.24
N ASP A 256 -9.55 -3.36 1.13
CA ASP A 256 -9.09 -2.01 0.81
C ASP A 256 -10.14 -1.00 1.26
N GLU A 257 -9.82 -0.17 2.26
CA GLU A 257 -10.69 0.80 2.93
C GLU A 257 -12.08 0.22 3.31
N PRO A 258 -12.14 -0.83 4.16
CA PRO A 258 -13.41 -1.45 4.52
C PRO A 258 -14.31 -0.56 5.37
N THR A 259 -13.78 0.48 6.02
CA THR A 259 -14.57 1.36 6.91
C THR A 259 -15.15 2.59 6.22
N SER A 260 -14.82 2.83 4.95
CA SER A 260 -15.38 3.92 4.16
C SER A 260 -16.92 3.81 4.08
N TYR A 261 -17.63 4.94 4.14
CA TYR A 261 -19.11 5.03 4.15
C TYR A 261 -19.82 4.38 5.35
N LEU A 262 -19.11 3.85 6.34
CA LEU A 262 -19.68 3.21 7.52
C LEU A 262 -19.70 4.15 8.73
N ASP A 263 -20.77 4.10 9.50
CA ASP A 263 -20.83 4.72 10.83
C ASP A 263 -19.99 3.94 11.86
N VAL A 264 -19.82 4.50 13.06
CA VAL A 264 -18.97 3.90 14.08
C VAL A 264 -19.42 2.49 14.49
N LYS A 265 -20.73 2.24 14.59
CA LYS A 265 -21.28 0.93 14.93
C LYS A 265 -20.99 -0.09 13.81
N GLN A 266 -21.22 0.31 12.58
CA GLN A 266 -20.98 -0.53 11.40
C GLN A 266 -19.49 -0.84 11.20
N ARG A 267 -18.59 0.09 11.53
CA ARG A 267 -17.13 -0.16 11.52
C ARG A 267 -16.74 -1.25 12.51
N LEU A 268 -17.28 -1.19 13.73
CA LEU A 268 -17.04 -2.23 14.74
C LEU A 268 -17.57 -3.59 14.30
N GLN A 269 -18.75 -3.63 13.69
CA GLN A 269 -19.35 -4.85 13.13
C GLN A 269 -18.51 -5.42 11.99
N ALA A 270 -18.03 -4.58 11.06
CA ALA A 270 -17.11 -4.98 10.01
C ALA A 270 -15.80 -5.54 10.57
N GLY A 271 -15.24 -4.90 11.60
CA GLY A 271 -14.06 -5.39 12.30
C GLY A 271 -14.26 -6.75 12.96
N ALA A 272 -15.45 -7.00 13.54
CA ALA A 272 -15.79 -8.30 14.11
C ALA A 272 -15.83 -9.40 13.03
N VAL A 273 -16.48 -9.14 11.89
CA VAL A 273 -16.51 -10.08 10.74
C VAL A 273 -15.12 -10.37 10.21
N ILE A 274 -14.24 -9.36 10.11
CA ILE A 274 -12.87 -9.54 9.63
C ILE A 274 -12.05 -10.41 10.61
N ARG A 275 -12.19 -10.22 11.92
CA ARG A 275 -11.53 -11.06 12.93
C ARG A 275 -12.01 -12.49 12.90
N GLU A 276 -13.28 -12.70 12.66
CA GLU A 276 -13.87 -14.03 12.56
C GLU A 276 -13.31 -14.88 11.41
N LEU A 277 -12.74 -14.23 10.37
CA LEU A 277 -12.00 -14.94 9.31
C LEU A 277 -10.78 -15.71 9.81
N LEU A 278 -10.20 -15.29 10.93
CA LEU A 278 -9.08 -15.97 11.58
C LEU A 278 -9.49 -17.03 12.61
N GLY A 279 -10.80 -17.18 12.86
CA GLY A 279 -11.29 -18.05 13.93
C GLY A 279 -11.23 -17.40 15.33
N GLU A 280 -10.88 -16.10 15.43
CA GLU A 280 -10.90 -15.35 16.67
C GLU A 280 -12.35 -14.89 16.95
N GLY A 281 -13.02 -15.47 17.92
CA GLY A 281 -14.36 -15.04 18.33
C GLY A 281 -15.37 -16.14 18.59
N VAL A 282 -14.94 -17.38 18.59
CA VAL A 282 -15.80 -18.50 18.98
C VAL A 282 -15.30 -19.02 20.32
N ASP A 283 -16.05 -18.71 21.39
CA ASP A 283 -15.80 -19.24 22.75
C ASP A 283 -16.02 -20.76 22.87
N ASP A 284 -16.25 -21.45 21.75
CA ASP A 284 -16.45 -22.89 21.72
C ASP A 284 -15.16 -23.63 21.34
N ALA A 285 -14.55 -24.24 22.34
CA ALA A 285 -13.32 -25.04 22.24
C ALA A 285 -13.39 -26.18 21.19
N GLU A 286 -14.59 -26.65 20.84
CA GLU A 286 -14.78 -27.72 19.85
C GLU A 286 -14.62 -27.29 18.38
N GLN A 287 -14.77 -25.97 18.07
CA GLN A 287 -14.59 -25.45 16.71
C GLN A 287 -13.14 -25.02 16.43
N SER A 288 -12.33 -24.82 17.45
CA SER A 288 -10.92 -24.46 17.34
C SER A 288 -10.08 -25.59 16.70
N GLU A 289 -10.44 -26.86 16.93
CA GLU A 289 -9.74 -28.01 16.32
C GLU A 289 -10.06 -28.18 14.83
N LYS A 290 -11.24 -27.77 14.36
CA LYS A 290 -11.58 -27.80 12.93
C LYS A 290 -10.95 -26.65 12.15
N ALA A 291 -10.72 -25.49 12.78
CA ALA A 291 -10.04 -24.34 12.17
C ALA A 291 -8.55 -24.59 11.91
N THR A 292 -7.91 -25.47 12.69
CA THR A 292 -6.51 -25.87 12.51
C THR A 292 -6.28 -26.88 11.39
N ALA A 293 -7.32 -27.58 10.91
CA ALA A 293 -7.23 -28.54 9.80
C ALA A 293 -7.22 -27.89 8.42
N GLY A 294 -7.76 -26.69 8.26
CA GLY A 294 -7.56 -25.84 7.07
C GLY A 294 -6.49 -24.80 7.38
N GLY A 295 -5.38 -24.80 6.65
CA GLY A 295 -4.19 -23.97 6.92
C GLY A 295 -4.50 -22.54 7.37
N ALA A 296 -3.68 -21.98 8.25
CA ALA A 296 -3.89 -20.67 8.84
C ALA A 296 -4.04 -19.56 7.77
N LYS A 297 -5.14 -18.83 7.82
CA LYS A 297 -5.53 -17.82 6.82
C LYS A 297 -4.74 -16.51 7.00
N TYR A 298 -4.58 -15.78 5.90
CA TYR A 298 -3.97 -14.46 5.89
C TYR A 298 -5.07 -13.38 5.76
N VAL A 299 -5.00 -12.34 6.57
CA VAL A 299 -5.92 -11.20 6.47
C VAL A 299 -5.13 -9.90 6.39
N ILE A 300 -5.40 -9.09 5.37
CA ILE A 300 -4.79 -7.78 5.19
C ILE A 300 -5.89 -6.72 5.13
N VAL A 301 -5.77 -5.69 5.95
CA VAL A 301 -6.67 -4.53 5.99
C VAL A 301 -5.90 -3.28 5.70
N VAL A 302 -6.39 -2.44 4.79
CA VAL A 302 -5.80 -1.17 4.37
C VAL A 302 -6.75 -0.03 4.73
N GLU A 303 -6.23 0.99 5.47
CA GLU A 303 -6.96 2.19 5.89
C GLU A 303 -6.18 3.48 5.62
#